data_07cb190dc0ecb5de81f82862ab691d30
#
_entry.id   07cb190dc0ecb5de81f82862ab691d30
#
_cell.length_a   1.000
_cell.length_b   1.000
_cell.length_c   1.000
_cell.angle_alpha   90.00
_cell.angle_beta   90.00
_cell.angle_gamma   90.00
#
_symmetry.space_group_name_H-M   'P 1'
#
loop_
_entity.id
_entity.type
_entity.pdbx_description
1 polymer ?
#
loop_
_entity_poly.entity_id
_entity_poly.type
_entity_poly.pdbx_seq_one_letter_code
_entity_poly.pdbx_strand_id
1 'polypeptide(L)'
;LSAAIVLADTATALGCRKAVAIRSRAHVNDFLPMSKRDVLSFEGCAKAWKDALQMASVTLNDLSFVETHDCFTTAELLEYEAMGLAEPGEGARVVSEGLTQKDGRLPVNPSGGLKAKGHPIGATGVSMHVLTAMQVRGDAGEMQVKNANLGGIFNMGGVVVANYVSILEAIR
;
A
#
# COMPACT_ATOMS: atom_id res chain seq x y z
N LEU A 1 -1.93 20.11 -5.65
CA LEU A 1 -0.90 19.19 -5.14
C LEU A 1 -0.32 18.37 -6.29
N SER A 2 0.98 18.14 -6.29
CA SER A 2 1.70 17.32 -7.25
C SER A 2 2.68 16.40 -6.52
N ALA A 3 2.99 15.27 -7.12
CA ALA A 3 4.02 14.34 -6.65
C ALA A 3 4.82 13.85 -7.85
N ALA A 4 6.11 13.57 -7.67
CA ALA A 4 6.99 13.07 -8.71
C ALA A 4 7.95 12.01 -8.15
N ILE A 5 8.25 11.02 -8.97
CA ILE A 5 9.33 10.05 -8.75
C ILE A 5 10.20 9.99 -9.98
N VAL A 6 11.46 9.68 -9.80
CA VAL A 6 12.39 9.39 -10.89
C VAL A 6 12.55 7.89 -11.00
N LEU A 7 12.31 7.35 -12.18
CA LEU A 7 12.51 5.94 -12.49
C LEU A 7 13.81 5.78 -13.27
N ALA A 8 14.57 4.77 -12.97
CA ALA A 8 15.81 4.40 -13.66
C ALA A 8 15.89 2.88 -13.82
N ASP A 9 16.73 2.44 -14.73
CA ASP A 9 17.11 1.03 -14.79
C ASP A 9 17.96 0.63 -13.58
N THR A 10 18.07 -0.67 -13.33
CA THR A 10 18.79 -1.21 -12.17
C THR A 10 20.26 -0.78 -12.12
N ALA A 11 20.94 -0.74 -13.27
CA ALA A 11 22.37 -0.40 -13.31
C ALA A 11 22.57 1.05 -12.88
N THR A 12 21.76 1.97 -13.40
CA THR A 12 21.75 3.38 -13.00
C THR A 12 21.38 3.54 -11.53
N ALA A 13 20.35 2.85 -11.05
CA ALA A 13 19.90 2.93 -9.66
C ALA A 13 20.99 2.44 -8.68
N LEU A 14 21.70 1.37 -9.02
CA LEU A 14 22.82 0.86 -8.21
C LEU A 14 24.00 1.85 -8.14
N GLY A 15 24.15 2.75 -9.08
CA GLY A 15 25.11 3.86 -9.04
C GLY A 15 24.67 5.03 -8.15
N CYS A 16 23.40 5.13 -7.77
CA CYS A 16 22.88 6.20 -6.94
C CYS A 16 23.22 5.99 -5.46
N ARG A 17 23.40 7.08 -4.74
CA ARG A 17 23.66 7.04 -3.28
C ARG A 17 22.50 6.45 -2.47
N LYS A 18 21.26 6.64 -2.94
CA LYS A 18 20.04 6.09 -2.36
C LYS A 18 19.14 5.61 -3.49
N ALA A 19 18.75 4.35 -3.44
CA ALA A 19 17.87 3.75 -4.42
C ALA A 19 16.84 2.85 -3.75
N VAL A 20 15.67 2.74 -4.37
CA VAL A 20 14.56 1.90 -3.93
C VAL A 20 14.13 1.04 -5.10
N ALA A 21 14.04 -0.26 -4.90
CA ALA A 21 13.51 -1.18 -5.90
C ALA A 21 11.98 -1.24 -5.84
N ILE A 22 11.34 -1.28 -6.99
CA ILE A 22 9.99 -1.81 -7.13
C ILE A 22 10.13 -3.33 -7.24
N ARG A 23 10.05 -4.01 -6.11
CA ARG A 23 10.27 -5.46 -6.02
C ARG A 23 9.17 -6.24 -6.74
N SER A 24 7.94 -5.77 -6.63
CA SER A 24 6.81 -6.32 -7.39
C SER A 24 5.73 -5.28 -7.62
N ARG A 25 4.85 -5.60 -8.57
CA ARG A 25 3.64 -4.83 -8.84
C ARG A 25 2.55 -5.74 -9.38
N ALA A 26 1.30 -5.42 -9.07
CA ALA A 26 0.12 -6.06 -9.65
C ALA A 26 -0.91 -5.01 -10.01
N HIS A 27 -1.65 -5.27 -11.10
CA HIS A 27 -2.80 -4.48 -11.51
C HIS A 27 -3.94 -5.44 -11.85
N VAL A 28 -5.04 -5.30 -11.17
CA VAL A 28 -6.24 -6.12 -11.36
C VAL A 28 -7.44 -5.22 -11.59
N ASN A 29 -8.16 -5.44 -12.66
CA ASN A 29 -9.45 -4.80 -12.91
C ASN A 29 -10.58 -5.76 -12.54
N ASP A 30 -11.56 -5.22 -11.84
CA ASP A 30 -12.82 -5.86 -11.56
C ASP A 30 -13.94 -5.34 -12.48
N PHE A 31 -15.13 -5.90 -12.41
CA PHE A 31 -16.26 -5.46 -13.20
C PHE A 31 -16.75 -4.07 -12.77
N LEU A 32 -16.94 -3.18 -13.75
CA LEU A 32 -17.49 -1.86 -13.48
C LEU A 32 -18.93 -1.91 -12.95
N PRO A 33 -19.87 -2.69 -13.53
CA PRO A 33 -21.21 -2.83 -12.98
C PRO A 33 -21.18 -3.53 -11.61
N MET A 34 -21.61 -2.79 -10.57
CA MET A 34 -21.65 -3.31 -9.19
C MET A 34 -22.50 -4.58 -9.04
N SER A 35 -23.52 -4.75 -9.89
CA SER A 35 -24.37 -5.97 -9.91
C SER A 35 -23.64 -7.25 -10.33
N LYS A 36 -22.42 -7.14 -10.84
CA LYS A 36 -21.60 -8.28 -11.28
C LYS A 36 -20.52 -8.69 -10.29
N ARG A 37 -20.49 -8.09 -9.12
CA ARG A 37 -19.47 -8.37 -8.09
C ARG A 37 -20.02 -8.17 -6.68
N ASP A 38 -19.42 -8.81 -5.73
CA ASP A 38 -19.64 -8.51 -4.32
C ASP A 38 -18.76 -7.31 -3.95
N VAL A 39 -19.40 -6.17 -3.72
CA VAL A 39 -18.69 -4.91 -3.39
C VAL A 39 -18.02 -4.97 -2.03
N LEU A 40 -18.48 -5.84 -1.12
CA LEU A 40 -17.90 -5.96 0.23
C LEU A 40 -16.66 -6.85 0.27
N SER A 41 -16.55 -7.81 -0.65
CA SER A 41 -15.41 -8.74 -0.66
C SER A 41 -14.11 -8.14 -1.19
N PHE A 42 -14.16 -7.01 -1.91
CA PHE A 42 -12.99 -6.36 -2.54
C PHE A 42 -12.10 -7.37 -3.30
N GLU A 43 -12.71 -8.28 -4.08
CA GLU A 43 -12.00 -9.39 -4.76
C GLU A 43 -10.81 -8.94 -5.61
N GLY A 44 -10.97 -7.81 -6.33
CA GLY A 44 -9.88 -7.23 -7.12
C GLY A 44 -8.71 -6.78 -6.27
N CYS A 45 -8.97 -6.20 -5.08
CA CYS A 45 -7.95 -5.84 -4.10
C CYS A 45 -7.23 -7.08 -3.57
N ALA A 46 -8.00 -8.09 -3.10
CA ALA A 46 -7.44 -9.33 -2.58
C ALA A 46 -6.55 -10.05 -3.62
N LYS A 47 -7.01 -10.09 -4.87
CA LYS A 47 -6.22 -10.67 -5.96
C LYS A 47 -4.96 -9.87 -6.25
N ALA A 48 -5.03 -8.54 -6.27
CA ALA A 48 -3.85 -7.70 -6.52
C ALA A 48 -2.79 -7.87 -5.42
N TRP A 49 -3.20 -7.94 -4.15
CA TRP A 49 -2.30 -8.24 -3.04
C TRP A 49 -1.66 -9.62 -3.18
N LYS A 50 -2.47 -10.66 -3.43
CA LYS A 50 -1.97 -12.02 -3.64
C LYS A 50 -0.94 -12.08 -4.74
N ASP A 51 -1.24 -11.50 -5.90
CA ASP A 51 -0.36 -11.52 -7.07
C ASP A 51 0.97 -10.78 -6.79
N ALA A 52 0.91 -9.61 -6.14
CA ALA A 52 2.09 -8.82 -5.81
C ALA A 52 2.99 -9.50 -4.77
N LEU A 53 2.40 -10.05 -3.70
CA LEU A 53 3.14 -10.80 -2.67
C LEU A 53 3.79 -12.05 -3.25
N GLN A 54 3.07 -12.80 -4.08
CA GLN A 54 3.62 -13.97 -4.75
C GLN A 54 4.79 -13.60 -5.69
N MET A 55 4.64 -12.54 -6.49
CA MET A 55 5.71 -12.05 -7.38
C MET A 55 6.94 -11.61 -6.58
N ALA A 56 6.75 -10.98 -5.43
CA ALA A 56 7.84 -10.58 -4.53
C ALA A 56 8.45 -11.75 -3.75
N SER A 57 7.82 -12.94 -3.76
CA SER A 57 8.18 -14.11 -2.93
C SER A 57 8.19 -13.77 -1.44
N VAL A 58 7.14 -13.06 -0.97
CA VAL A 58 6.95 -12.67 0.44
C VAL A 58 5.49 -12.88 0.86
N THR A 59 5.25 -12.79 2.15
CA THR A 59 3.92 -12.79 2.76
C THR A 59 3.58 -11.39 3.30
N LEU A 60 2.33 -11.17 3.70
CA LEU A 60 1.93 -9.92 4.35
C LEU A 60 2.72 -9.67 5.65
N ASN A 61 3.12 -10.72 6.36
CA ASN A 61 3.88 -10.63 7.60
C ASN A 61 5.34 -10.19 7.41
N ASP A 62 5.85 -10.26 6.19
CA ASP A 62 7.21 -9.80 5.86
C ASP A 62 7.26 -8.29 5.58
N LEU A 63 6.09 -7.66 5.37
CA LEU A 63 6.01 -6.22 5.17
C LEU A 63 6.25 -5.48 6.49
N SER A 64 7.04 -4.42 6.41
CA SER A 64 7.31 -3.53 7.54
C SER A 64 6.17 -2.53 7.79
N PHE A 65 5.43 -2.17 6.76
CA PHE A 65 4.29 -1.24 6.79
C PHE A 65 3.55 -1.26 5.46
N VAL A 66 2.37 -0.63 5.44
CA VAL A 66 1.54 -0.46 4.23
C VAL A 66 1.05 0.99 4.11
N GLU A 67 1.11 1.56 2.92
CA GLU A 67 0.32 2.73 2.51
C GLU A 67 -0.89 2.24 1.73
N THR A 68 -2.09 2.40 2.27
CA THR A 68 -3.34 1.95 1.65
C THR A 68 -4.26 3.11 1.29
N HIS A 69 -5.22 2.87 0.37
CA HIS A 69 -6.08 3.90 -0.20
C HIS A 69 -7.29 4.18 0.70
N ASP A 70 -7.10 4.86 1.78
CA ASP A 70 -8.09 5.19 2.81
C ASP A 70 -9.03 6.35 2.44
N CYS A 71 -9.52 6.40 1.18
CA CYS A 71 -10.43 7.47 0.74
C CYS A 71 -11.74 7.52 1.54
N PHE A 72 -12.21 6.38 2.04
CA PHE A 72 -13.32 6.24 2.97
C PHE A 72 -12.94 5.31 4.11
N THR A 73 -13.43 5.59 5.32
CA THR A 73 -13.16 4.78 6.51
C THR A 73 -13.64 3.34 6.35
N THR A 74 -14.81 3.13 5.76
CA THR A 74 -15.35 1.80 5.47
C THR A 74 -14.48 1.05 4.45
N ALA A 75 -13.99 1.74 3.41
CA ALA A 75 -13.11 1.12 2.42
C ALA A 75 -11.83 0.61 3.06
N GLU A 76 -11.22 1.40 3.96
CA GLU A 76 -10.02 0.99 4.68
C GLU A 76 -10.23 -0.28 5.51
N LEU A 77 -11.39 -0.45 6.17
CA LEU A 77 -11.71 -1.68 6.90
C LEU A 77 -11.80 -2.89 5.96
N LEU A 78 -12.44 -2.73 4.80
CA LEU A 78 -12.53 -3.79 3.80
C LEU A 78 -11.17 -4.09 3.14
N GLU A 79 -10.30 -3.09 3.02
CA GLU A 79 -8.91 -3.29 2.54
C GLU A 79 -8.10 -4.14 3.51
N TYR A 80 -8.30 -4.00 4.84
CA TYR A 80 -7.65 -4.85 5.85
C TYR A 80 -8.05 -6.33 5.68
N GLU A 81 -9.32 -6.60 5.41
CA GLU A 81 -9.83 -7.93 5.13
C GLU A 81 -9.28 -8.46 3.81
N ALA A 82 -9.37 -7.67 2.74
CA ALA A 82 -8.91 -8.06 1.41
C ALA A 82 -7.40 -8.34 1.32
N MET A 83 -6.56 -7.62 2.10
CA MET A 83 -5.12 -7.90 2.15
C MET A 83 -4.77 -9.10 3.04
N GLY A 84 -5.73 -9.63 3.80
CA GLY A 84 -5.52 -10.75 4.72
C GLY A 84 -4.99 -10.38 6.11
N LEU A 85 -5.16 -9.12 6.51
CA LEU A 85 -4.82 -8.68 7.88
C LEU A 85 -5.91 -9.08 8.89
N ALA A 86 -7.16 -9.21 8.44
CA ALA A 86 -8.30 -9.71 9.19
C ALA A 86 -9.15 -10.66 8.33
N GLU A 87 -9.95 -11.49 8.99
CA GLU A 87 -11.00 -12.29 8.34
C GLU A 87 -12.16 -11.39 7.87
N PRO A 88 -12.95 -11.82 6.89
CA PRO A 88 -14.12 -11.08 6.43
C PRO A 88 -15.08 -10.72 7.59
N GLY A 89 -15.45 -9.43 7.68
CA GLY A 89 -16.27 -8.87 8.76
C GLY A 89 -15.49 -8.44 10.00
N GLU A 90 -14.19 -8.68 10.07
CA GLU A 90 -13.33 -8.42 11.23
C GLU A 90 -12.43 -7.17 11.06
N GLY A 91 -12.56 -6.42 9.98
CA GLY A 91 -11.71 -5.27 9.70
C GLY A 91 -11.70 -4.21 10.82
N ALA A 92 -12.83 -3.99 11.51
CA ALA A 92 -12.91 -3.07 12.63
C ALA A 92 -12.06 -3.52 13.84
N ARG A 93 -11.89 -4.84 14.05
CA ARG A 93 -11.06 -5.40 15.11
C ARG A 93 -9.59 -4.99 14.95
N VAL A 94 -9.10 -4.95 13.73
CA VAL A 94 -7.73 -4.53 13.42
C VAL A 94 -7.41 -3.15 14.01
N VAL A 95 -8.38 -2.22 13.89
CA VAL A 95 -8.25 -0.87 14.44
C VAL A 95 -8.36 -0.86 15.96
N SER A 96 -9.38 -1.55 16.52
CA SER A 96 -9.63 -1.55 17.96
C SER A 96 -8.51 -2.23 18.76
N GLU A 97 -7.83 -3.21 18.18
CA GLU A 97 -6.66 -3.87 18.77
C GLU A 97 -5.34 -3.11 18.51
N GLY A 98 -5.38 -2.00 17.76
CA GLY A 98 -4.20 -1.19 17.46
C GLY A 98 -3.18 -1.86 16.54
N LEU A 99 -3.58 -2.87 15.76
CA LEU A 99 -2.65 -3.64 14.91
C LEU A 99 -2.02 -2.80 13.82
N THR A 100 -2.69 -1.73 13.38
CA THR A 100 -2.25 -0.81 12.31
C THR A 100 -1.58 0.47 12.83
N GLN A 101 -1.48 0.63 14.15
CA GLN A 101 -0.76 1.77 14.72
C GLN A 101 0.73 1.72 14.36
N LYS A 102 1.43 2.85 14.47
CA LYS A 102 2.85 2.97 14.11
C LYS A 102 3.75 1.92 14.76
N ASP A 103 3.43 1.52 15.98
CA ASP A 103 4.14 0.47 16.74
C ASP A 103 3.36 -0.85 16.79
N GLY A 104 2.31 -0.99 15.98
CA GLY A 104 1.49 -2.18 15.87
C GLY A 104 2.14 -3.28 15.06
N ARG A 105 1.41 -4.39 14.88
CA ARG A 105 1.89 -5.56 14.12
C ARG A 105 2.24 -5.22 12.67
N LEU A 106 1.39 -4.44 12.00
CA LEU A 106 1.60 -3.96 10.63
C LEU A 106 1.15 -2.49 10.55
N PRO A 107 2.05 -1.53 10.71
CA PRO A 107 1.71 -0.12 10.56
C PRO A 107 1.04 0.16 9.21
N VAL A 108 -0.14 0.78 9.22
CA VAL A 108 -0.84 1.18 8.01
C VAL A 108 -0.98 2.70 7.98
N ASN A 109 -0.70 3.27 6.82
CA ASN A 109 -0.74 4.71 6.60
C ASN A 109 0.07 5.51 7.65
N PRO A 110 1.36 5.18 7.90
CA PRO A 110 2.19 5.96 8.81
C PRO A 110 2.32 7.43 8.37
N SER A 111 2.02 7.73 7.10
CA SER A 111 1.92 9.08 6.54
C SER A 111 0.69 9.87 6.99
N GLY A 112 -0.25 9.26 7.71
CA GLY A 112 -1.57 9.78 8.04
C GLY A 112 -2.64 9.48 6.99
N GLY A 113 -2.26 8.80 5.89
CA GLY A 113 -3.18 8.40 4.82
C GLY A 113 -3.79 9.59 4.04
N LEU A 114 -4.72 9.29 3.15
CA LEU A 114 -5.43 10.29 2.36
C LEU A 114 -6.31 11.18 3.26
N LYS A 115 -6.79 10.64 4.36
CA LYS A 115 -7.63 11.36 5.33
C LYS A 115 -6.89 12.54 5.98
N ALA A 116 -5.60 12.42 6.24
CA ALA A 116 -4.81 13.49 6.85
C ALA A 116 -4.13 14.40 5.81
N LYS A 117 -3.54 13.83 4.74
CA LYS A 117 -2.76 14.60 3.75
C LYS A 117 -3.56 15.07 2.53
N GLY A 118 -4.82 14.64 2.39
CA GLY A 118 -5.67 14.93 1.25
C GLY A 118 -5.53 13.92 0.12
N HIS A 119 -6.52 13.93 -0.78
CA HIS A 119 -6.63 12.97 -1.89
C HIS A 119 -6.69 13.70 -3.26
N PRO A 120 -5.60 14.22 -3.77
CA PRO A 120 -5.54 14.76 -5.14
C PRO A 120 -5.52 13.58 -6.12
N ILE A 121 -6.64 13.31 -6.79
CA ILE A 121 -6.92 12.08 -7.55
C ILE A 121 -5.78 11.70 -8.51
N GLY A 122 -5.22 12.63 -9.26
CA GLY A 122 -4.12 12.35 -10.19
C GLY A 122 -2.74 12.19 -9.54
N ALA A 123 -2.56 12.56 -8.27
CA ALA A 123 -1.27 12.53 -7.58
C ALA A 123 -1.16 11.47 -6.48
N THR A 124 -2.29 10.95 -5.98
CA THR A 124 -2.33 10.06 -4.82
C THR A 124 -1.42 8.84 -4.98
N GLY A 125 -1.56 8.08 -6.06
CA GLY A 125 -0.75 6.87 -6.26
C GLY A 125 0.74 7.17 -6.26
N VAL A 126 1.18 8.25 -6.94
CA VAL A 126 2.59 8.67 -6.93
C VAL A 126 3.03 9.13 -5.55
N SER A 127 2.21 9.89 -4.81
CA SER A 127 2.55 10.33 -3.45
C SER A 127 2.72 9.17 -2.48
N MET A 128 1.91 8.11 -2.59
CA MET A 128 2.07 6.89 -1.79
C MET A 128 3.43 6.23 -2.06
N HIS A 129 3.86 6.17 -3.33
CA HIS A 129 5.19 5.66 -3.68
C HIS A 129 6.32 6.53 -3.13
N VAL A 130 6.17 7.86 -3.17
CA VAL A 130 7.15 8.80 -2.57
C VAL A 130 7.29 8.53 -1.07
N LEU A 131 6.16 8.46 -0.35
CA LEU A 131 6.15 8.24 1.11
C LEU A 131 6.71 6.87 1.48
N THR A 132 6.34 5.82 0.74
CA THR A 132 6.91 4.49 0.93
C THR A 132 8.41 4.48 0.67
N ALA A 133 8.88 5.14 -0.40
CA ALA A 133 10.31 5.26 -0.68
C ALA A 133 11.06 6.02 0.42
N MET A 134 10.47 7.07 1.00
CA MET A 134 11.05 7.78 2.16
C MET A 134 11.18 6.86 3.37
N GLN A 135 10.16 6.06 3.67
CA GLN A 135 10.16 5.09 4.77
C GLN A 135 11.29 4.06 4.62
N VAL A 136 11.37 3.37 3.47
CA VAL A 136 12.39 2.32 3.26
C VAL A 136 13.82 2.87 3.15
N ARG A 137 13.96 4.17 2.90
CA ARG A 137 15.25 4.89 2.90
C ARG A 137 15.65 5.44 4.25
N GLY A 138 14.79 5.39 5.26
CA GLY A 138 15.00 6.01 6.55
C GLY A 138 14.91 7.54 6.55
N ASP A 139 14.21 8.13 5.59
CA ASP A 139 14.09 9.58 5.38
C ASP A 139 12.71 10.14 5.76
N ALA A 140 11.84 9.36 6.43
CA ALA A 140 10.45 9.74 6.69
C ALA A 140 10.28 10.65 7.94
N GLY A 141 11.36 11.07 8.59
CA GLY A 141 11.30 11.99 9.74
C GLY A 141 10.44 11.43 10.88
N GLU A 142 9.50 12.23 11.39
CA GLU A 142 8.63 11.82 12.49
C GLU A 142 7.66 10.68 12.13
N MET A 143 7.37 10.50 10.85
CA MET A 143 6.54 9.38 10.35
C MET A 143 7.30 8.05 10.28
N GLN A 144 8.63 8.07 10.48
CA GLN A 144 9.48 6.91 10.26
C GLN A 144 9.03 5.69 11.08
N VAL A 145 8.74 4.60 10.39
CA VAL A 145 8.51 3.27 10.98
C VAL A 145 9.87 2.63 11.29
N LYS A 146 9.95 1.97 12.43
CA LYS A 146 11.18 1.27 12.83
C LYS A 146 11.44 0.08 11.91
N ASN A 147 12.67 -0.06 11.43
CA ASN A 147 13.10 -1.15 10.56
C ASN A 147 12.25 -1.27 9.27
N ALA A 148 11.90 -0.15 8.67
CA ALA A 148 11.11 -0.08 7.43
C ALA A 148 11.92 -0.53 6.22
N ASN A 149 12.05 -1.83 5.99
CA ASN A 149 12.83 -2.41 4.88
C ASN A 149 11.97 -2.75 3.66
N LEU A 150 10.72 -3.12 3.87
CA LEU A 150 9.80 -3.59 2.85
C LEU A 150 8.43 -2.93 3.03
N GLY A 151 8.02 -2.09 2.10
CA GLY A 151 6.77 -1.35 2.15
C GLY A 151 5.77 -1.83 1.10
N GLY A 152 4.53 -2.08 1.52
CA GLY A 152 3.41 -2.35 0.61
C GLY A 152 2.64 -1.08 0.28
N ILE A 153 2.11 -1.01 -0.93
CA ILE A 153 1.25 0.09 -1.39
C ILE A 153 0.01 -0.52 -2.03
N PHE A 154 -1.17 -0.07 -1.62
CA PHE A 154 -2.39 -0.36 -2.34
C PHE A 154 -3.07 0.95 -2.75
N ASN A 155 -3.35 1.07 -4.03
CA ASN A 155 -4.13 2.19 -4.57
C ASN A 155 -5.28 1.67 -5.43
N MET A 156 -6.42 2.32 -5.36
CA MET A 156 -7.60 1.92 -6.12
C MET A 156 -8.25 3.09 -6.84
N GLY A 157 -9.09 2.75 -7.82
CA GLY A 157 -9.96 3.70 -8.52
C GLY A 157 -11.31 3.10 -8.86
N GLY A 158 -12.32 3.97 -9.07
CA GLY A 158 -13.64 3.57 -9.56
C GLY A 158 -14.39 2.60 -8.64
N VAL A 159 -14.42 2.87 -7.33
CA VAL A 159 -15.07 1.97 -6.35
C VAL A 159 -14.48 0.55 -6.43
N VAL A 160 -13.16 0.45 -6.27
CA VAL A 160 -12.41 -0.82 -6.29
C VAL A 160 -12.48 -1.57 -7.64
N VAL A 161 -12.75 -0.88 -8.73
CA VAL A 161 -12.69 -1.49 -10.07
C VAL A 161 -11.25 -1.66 -10.52
N ALA A 162 -10.43 -0.62 -10.36
CA ALA A 162 -9.01 -0.66 -10.70
C ALA A 162 -8.19 -0.78 -9.40
N ASN A 163 -7.41 -1.84 -9.29
CA ASN A 163 -6.66 -2.19 -8.09
C ASN A 163 -5.18 -2.31 -8.43
N TYR A 164 -4.34 -1.56 -7.72
CA TYR A 164 -2.89 -1.50 -7.94
C TYR A 164 -2.17 -1.81 -6.64
N VAL A 165 -1.31 -2.81 -6.64
CA VAL A 165 -0.40 -3.10 -5.53
C VAL A 165 1.04 -2.95 -6.00
N SER A 166 1.88 -2.32 -5.20
CA SER A 166 3.34 -2.30 -5.37
C SER A 166 4.03 -2.66 -4.07
N ILE A 167 5.15 -3.37 -4.17
CA ILE A 167 6.02 -3.64 -3.03
C ILE A 167 7.38 -3.01 -3.31
N LEU A 168 7.80 -2.13 -2.40
CA LEU A 168 9.07 -1.40 -2.48
C LEU A 168 10.05 -1.90 -1.43
N GLU A 169 11.31 -1.95 -1.82
CA GLU A 169 12.42 -2.41 -1.00
C GLU A 169 13.61 -1.45 -1.12
N ALA A 170 14.26 -1.15 0.01
CA ALA A 170 15.51 -0.42 -0.03
C ALA A 170 16.63 -1.30 -0.59
N ILE A 171 17.37 -0.81 -1.57
CA ILE A 171 18.55 -1.49 -2.11
C ILE A 171 19.86 -0.77 -1.79
N ARG A 172 19.75 0.48 -1.30
CA ARG A 172 20.85 1.29 -0.76
C ARG A 172 20.34 2.42 0.11
#